data_ad7d0d75f58212864fd086a71649c24e
#
_entry.id   ad7d0d75f58212864fd086a71649c24e
#
_cell.length_a   1.000
_cell.length_b   1.000
_cell.length_c   1.000
_cell.angle_alpha   90.00
_cell.angle_beta   90.00
_cell.angle_gamma   90.00
#
_symmetry.space_group_name_H-M   'P 1'
#
loop_
_entity.id
_entity.type
_entity.pdbx_description
1 polymer ?
#
loop_
_entity_poly.entity_id
_entity_poly.type
_entity_poly.pdbx_seq_one_letter_code
_entity_poly.pdbx_strand_id
1 'polypeptide(L)'
;MMAAITAEKTRRAEAALIAELAHCASDILHWWDHHLWTYDPRLVGQSGGAYVRFKLWPKQREIALWLLERLRAADEGLIEKSRDTGASYICAAVALHQWLFTPGFKATFGSRKVDYVDKKDNPDSIFAKLRIMLRRLPAGMLPDGFVWSQHDHYMRLVNPQTGAVISGEGGDEMGRGGRSSVYFVDEAAFVANAETVEKALSGNTDCVIWVSSVNGMGNLFARKRHSILKPHQIARLHWHDDPRKDEAWALAKQASLSDPATWASEYDIDYSASVEGVCIPAAWVETARRLTALEPRLRAGGDVMVGLDVGAGKAKSVAVVRRGPVVDRPLSRSAPDTTDTALWALDIARTCQARRLGFDAPGVGAGVASTLMKRPDDGLHVVPINTGDPPSDRRWPDGRTSKEMFGNLKAELWWLCREALKRSHEHLLFLQHREGGREHAVTDLLALPTGDADSDALALQLSLVTWERNERGRIVIEKKQSLRQRGIASPDHADALMLTFVEPRRSLMDAL
;
A
#
# COMPACT_ATOMS: atom_id res chain seq x y z
N MET A 1 14.65 -24.86 64.72
CA MET A 1 13.92 -23.57 64.53
C MET A 1 14.29 -22.85 63.25
N MET A 2 15.59 -22.57 62.96
CA MET A 2 15.98 -21.89 61.68
C MET A 2 15.54 -22.64 60.42
N ALA A 3 15.75 -23.96 60.30
CA ALA A 3 15.35 -24.76 59.14
C ALA A 3 13.83 -24.72 58.89
N ALA A 4 13.00 -24.73 59.95
CA ALA A 4 11.54 -24.63 59.81
C ALA A 4 11.08 -23.25 59.33
N ILE A 5 11.75 -22.18 59.79
CA ILE A 5 11.50 -20.81 59.34
C ILE A 5 11.91 -20.65 57.86
N THR A 6 13.04 -21.23 57.46
CA THR A 6 13.50 -21.20 56.06
C THR A 6 12.54 -21.98 55.16
N ALA A 7 12.11 -23.18 55.54
CA ALA A 7 11.14 -23.98 54.80
C ALA A 7 9.79 -23.30 54.66
N GLU A 8 9.33 -22.61 55.70
CA GLU A 8 8.07 -21.82 55.63
C GLU A 8 8.19 -20.60 54.71
N LYS A 9 9.35 -19.89 54.74
CA LYS A 9 9.62 -18.78 53.82
C LYS A 9 9.66 -19.24 52.36
N THR A 10 10.30 -20.40 52.09
CA THR A 10 10.35 -20.99 50.77
C THR A 10 8.95 -21.35 50.28
N ARG A 11 8.13 -22.04 51.04
CA ARG A 11 6.74 -22.37 50.72
C ARG A 11 5.87 -21.13 50.40
N ARG A 12 6.02 -20.07 51.18
CA ARG A 12 5.30 -18.80 50.93
C ARG A 12 5.75 -18.12 49.66
N ALA A 13 7.06 -18.16 49.36
CA ALA A 13 7.57 -17.60 48.11
C ALA A 13 7.10 -18.41 46.88
N GLU A 14 7.07 -19.73 46.96
CA GLU A 14 6.53 -20.62 45.93
C GLU A 14 5.03 -20.38 45.71
N ALA A 15 4.24 -20.31 46.79
CA ALA A 15 2.80 -19.99 46.69
C ALA A 15 2.52 -18.62 46.08
N ALA A 16 3.33 -17.61 46.43
CA ALA A 16 3.23 -16.29 45.86
C ALA A 16 3.58 -16.28 44.36
N LEU A 17 4.61 -17.03 43.95
CA LEU A 17 4.98 -17.17 42.55
C LEU A 17 3.87 -17.86 41.72
N ILE A 18 3.30 -18.94 42.26
CA ILE A 18 2.18 -19.67 41.61
C ILE A 18 0.98 -18.74 41.44
N ALA A 19 0.62 -17.95 42.45
CA ALA A 19 -0.45 -16.98 42.38
C ALA A 19 -0.19 -15.89 41.33
N GLU A 20 1.05 -15.38 41.28
CA GLU A 20 1.47 -14.39 40.29
C GLU A 20 1.43 -14.96 38.86
N LEU A 21 1.91 -16.18 38.63
CA LEU A 21 1.83 -16.85 37.33
C LEU A 21 0.37 -17.06 36.90
N ALA A 22 -0.51 -17.45 37.81
CA ALA A 22 -1.95 -17.61 37.53
C ALA A 22 -2.60 -16.27 37.17
N HIS A 23 -2.25 -15.21 37.87
CA HIS A 23 -2.73 -13.86 37.54
C HIS A 23 -2.20 -13.40 36.18
N CYS A 24 -0.91 -13.52 35.92
CA CYS A 24 -0.30 -13.23 34.64
C CYS A 24 -0.95 -14.02 33.49
N ALA A 25 -1.27 -15.29 33.68
CA ALA A 25 -1.93 -16.12 32.66
C ALA A 25 -3.34 -15.65 32.34
N SER A 26 -4.08 -15.13 33.34
CA SER A 26 -5.46 -14.66 33.19
C SER A 26 -5.57 -13.22 32.70
N ASP A 27 -4.59 -12.39 33.02
CA ASP A 27 -4.54 -10.95 32.68
C ASP A 27 -3.21 -10.57 32.01
N ILE A 28 -3.26 -10.45 30.70
CA ILE A 28 -2.10 -10.03 29.89
C ILE A 28 -1.60 -8.64 30.26
N LEU A 29 -2.52 -7.70 30.63
CA LEU A 29 -2.12 -6.35 30.97
C LEU A 29 -1.40 -6.29 32.32
N HIS A 30 -1.80 -7.12 33.28
CA HIS A 30 -1.07 -7.30 34.53
C HIS A 30 0.35 -7.81 34.26
N TRP A 31 0.47 -8.91 33.49
CA TRP A 31 1.77 -9.45 33.11
C TRP A 31 2.65 -8.41 32.40
N TRP A 32 2.08 -7.64 31.51
CA TRP A 32 2.78 -6.60 30.76
C TRP A 32 3.34 -5.50 31.66
N ASP A 33 2.49 -4.93 32.50
CA ASP A 33 2.84 -3.81 33.36
C ASP A 33 3.91 -4.17 34.41
N HIS A 34 3.93 -5.44 34.85
CA HIS A 34 4.82 -5.87 35.93
C HIS A 34 6.09 -6.56 35.47
N HIS A 35 6.11 -7.16 34.25
CA HIS A 35 7.21 -8.04 33.88
C HIS A 35 7.88 -7.70 32.56
N LEU A 36 7.25 -6.95 31.63
CA LEU A 36 7.84 -6.71 30.33
C LEU A 36 8.83 -5.54 30.29
N TRP A 37 9.83 -5.74 29.45
CA TRP A 37 10.87 -4.78 29.11
C TRP A 37 10.99 -4.63 27.60
N THR A 38 11.39 -3.44 27.15
CA THR A 38 11.75 -3.17 25.76
C THR A 38 13.15 -2.60 25.67
N TYR A 39 13.70 -2.57 24.47
CA TYR A 39 15.00 -2.00 24.18
C TYR A 39 14.82 -0.79 23.26
N ASP A 40 15.38 0.36 23.66
CA ASP A 40 15.47 1.55 22.84
C ASP A 40 16.92 2.04 22.81
N PRO A 41 17.65 1.85 21.69
CA PRO A 41 19.05 2.24 21.58
C PRO A 41 19.27 3.76 21.73
N ARG A 42 18.22 4.57 21.54
CA ARG A 42 18.31 6.04 21.69
C ARG A 42 18.50 6.46 23.15
N LEU A 43 18.25 5.56 24.09
CA LEU A 43 18.41 5.80 25.52
C LEU A 43 19.78 5.36 26.05
N VAL A 44 20.67 4.88 25.19
CA VAL A 44 22.05 4.53 25.58
C VAL A 44 22.75 5.78 26.11
N GLY A 45 23.35 5.69 27.29
CA GLY A 45 24.01 6.81 27.97
C GLY A 45 23.09 7.72 28.80
N GLN A 46 21.77 7.49 28.80
CA GLN A 46 20.84 8.17 29.70
C GLN A 46 20.72 7.42 31.04
N SER A 47 20.25 8.13 32.08
CA SER A 47 20.01 7.54 33.41
C SER A 47 18.88 6.50 33.35
N GLY A 48 19.16 5.23 33.23
CA GLY A 48 18.18 4.15 33.08
C GLY A 48 18.58 3.14 32.00
N GLY A 49 19.48 3.54 31.11
CA GLY A 49 20.00 2.70 30.04
C GLY A 49 18.98 2.39 28.94
N ALA A 50 19.40 1.63 27.96
CA ALA A 50 18.61 1.29 26.78
C ALA A 50 17.48 0.30 27.02
N TYR A 51 17.47 -0.39 28.17
CA TYR A 51 16.42 -1.33 28.52
C TYR A 51 15.47 -0.70 29.52
N VAL A 52 14.23 -0.50 29.12
CA VAL A 52 13.21 0.18 29.91
C VAL A 52 11.97 -0.70 30.09
N ARG A 53 11.20 -0.43 31.18
CA ARG A 53 9.90 -1.08 31.36
C ARG A 53 9.01 -0.77 30.18
N PHE A 54 8.39 -1.81 29.60
CA PHE A 54 7.45 -1.62 28.50
C PHE A 54 6.06 -1.27 29.02
N LYS A 55 5.82 0.00 29.28
CA LYS A 55 4.51 0.50 29.70
C LYS A 55 3.68 0.87 28.49
N LEU A 56 2.51 0.25 28.38
CA LEU A 56 1.59 0.50 27.27
C LEU A 56 0.86 1.84 27.43
N TRP A 57 0.76 2.57 26.33
CA TRP A 57 -0.16 3.69 26.20
C TRP A 57 -1.61 3.18 26.06
N PRO A 58 -2.63 4.05 26.26
CA PRO A 58 -4.02 3.63 26.16
C PRO A 58 -4.33 2.88 24.85
N LYS A 59 -3.90 3.42 23.71
CA LYS A 59 -4.14 2.79 22.40
C LYS A 59 -3.40 1.47 22.22
N GLN A 60 -2.20 1.35 22.73
CA GLN A 60 -1.46 0.08 22.72
C GLN A 60 -2.15 -1.00 23.55
N ARG A 61 -2.77 -0.63 24.71
CA ARG A 61 -3.58 -1.54 25.53
C ARG A 61 -4.79 -2.06 24.76
N GLU A 62 -5.52 -1.16 24.09
CA GLU A 62 -6.64 -1.54 23.24
C GLU A 62 -6.20 -2.56 22.17
N ILE A 63 -5.08 -2.31 21.49
CA ILE A 63 -4.57 -3.21 20.44
C ILE A 63 -4.12 -4.56 21.01
N ALA A 64 -3.49 -4.58 22.19
CA ALA A 64 -3.11 -5.84 22.82
C ALA A 64 -4.35 -6.71 23.16
N LEU A 65 -5.42 -6.10 23.68
CA LEU A 65 -6.69 -6.80 23.94
C LEU A 65 -7.40 -7.20 22.65
N TRP A 66 -7.43 -6.33 21.64
CA TRP A 66 -7.98 -6.62 20.33
C TRP A 66 -7.28 -7.81 19.66
N LEU A 67 -5.95 -7.92 19.76
CA LEU A 67 -5.20 -9.08 19.27
C LEU A 67 -5.65 -10.38 19.96
N LEU A 68 -5.85 -10.35 21.28
CA LEU A 68 -6.37 -11.53 21.99
C LEU A 68 -7.78 -11.91 21.54
N GLU A 69 -8.63 -10.93 21.22
CA GLU A 69 -9.96 -11.20 20.66
C GLU A 69 -9.86 -11.87 19.29
N ARG A 70 -8.96 -11.38 18.39
CA ARG A 70 -8.74 -12.02 17.09
C ARG A 70 -8.26 -13.46 17.25
N LEU A 71 -7.30 -13.69 18.15
CA LEU A 71 -6.79 -15.03 18.44
C LEU A 71 -7.90 -15.98 18.95
N ARG A 72 -8.71 -15.50 19.90
CA ARG A 72 -9.83 -16.31 20.47
C ARG A 72 -10.91 -16.62 19.46
N ALA A 73 -11.18 -15.66 18.59
CA ALA A 73 -12.18 -15.83 17.52
C ALA A 73 -11.65 -16.62 16.32
N ALA A 74 -10.36 -16.94 16.28
CA ALA A 74 -9.66 -17.46 15.10
C ALA A 74 -10.00 -16.61 13.86
N ASP A 75 -9.85 -15.28 13.97
CA ASP A 75 -10.34 -14.32 12.98
C ASP A 75 -9.18 -13.47 12.45
N GLU A 76 -9.26 -13.14 11.18
CA GLU A 76 -8.27 -12.31 10.49
C GLU A 76 -8.30 -10.87 11.04
N GLY A 77 -7.11 -10.21 11.05
CA GLY A 77 -7.00 -8.83 11.50
C GLY A 77 -5.94 -8.04 10.76
N LEU A 78 -6.06 -6.70 10.81
CA LEU A 78 -5.13 -5.78 10.19
C LEU A 78 -4.79 -4.64 11.15
N ILE A 79 -3.49 -4.37 11.31
CA ILE A 79 -2.97 -3.22 12.07
C ILE A 79 -2.30 -2.26 11.11
N GLU A 80 -2.95 -1.14 10.82
CA GLU A 80 -2.30 -0.02 10.15
C GLU A 80 -1.59 0.86 11.19
N LYS A 81 -0.32 1.13 10.97
CA LYS A 81 0.50 1.76 12.01
C LYS A 81 1.39 2.87 11.47
N SER A 82 1.62 3.90 12.29
CA SER A 82 2.73 4.82 12.11
C SER A 82 4.04 4.16 12.53
N ARG A 83 5.14 4.64 11.98
CA ARG A 83 6.48 4.22 12.37
C ARG A 83 6.77 4.58 13.83
N ASP A 84 7.54 3.73 14.50
CA ASP A 84 7.99 3.94 15.88
C ASP A 84 6.83 4.06 16.90
N THR A 85 5.78 3.25 16.70
CA THR A 85 4.64 3.13 17.62
C THR A 85 4.62 1.81 18.40
N GLY A 86 5.60 0.93 18.17
CA GLY A 86 5.77 -0.31 18.91
C GLY A 86 4.89 -1.49 18.48
N ALA A 87 4.18 -1.42 17.33
CA ALA A 87 3.27 -2.47 16.88
C ALA A 87 3.91 -3.87 16.82
N SER A 88 5.11 -4.00 16.25
CA SER A 88 5.82 -5.30 16.18
C SER A 88 6.18 -5.82 17.59
N TYR A 89 6.49 -4.94 18.55
CA TYR A 89 6.68 -5.33 19.96
C TYR A 89 5.39 -5.81 20.59
N ILE A 90 4.25 -5.17 20.29
CA ILE A 90 2.92 -5.57 20.81
C ILE A 90 2.58 -6.98 20.28
N CYS A 91 2.72 -7.22 18.99
CA CYS A 91 2.49 -8.54 18.40
C CYS A 91 3.40 -9.61 19.01
N ALA A 92 4.70 -9.31 19.16
CA ALA A 92 5.67 -10.20 19.77
C ALA A 92 5.33 -10.50 21.24
N ALA A 93 4.90 -9.50 22.02
CA ALA A 93 4.54 -9.67 23.41
C ALA A 93 3.26 -10.50 23.59
N VAL A 94 2.22 -10.27 22.76
CA VAL A 94 1.02 -11.10 22.76
C VAL A 94 1.34 -12.55 22.41
N ALA A 95 2.17 -12.78 21.39
CA ALA A 95 2.63 -14.13 21.04
C ALA A 95 3.44 -14.78 22.16
N LEU A 96 4.32 -14.01 22.84
CA LEU A 96 5.10 -14.50 23.96
C LEU A 96 4.24 -14.87 25.17
N HIS A 97 3.22 -14.05 25.47
CA HIS A 97 2.26 -14.37 26.53
C HIS A 97 1.53 -15.70 26.25
N GLN A 98 1.01 -15.87 25.05
CA GLN A 98 0.34 -17.12 24.67
C GLN A 98 1.30 -18.30 24.65
N TRP A 99 2.54 -18.10 24.24
CA TRP A 99 3.61 -19.12 24.30
C TRP A 99 3.93 -19.54 25.73
N LEU A 100 3.91 -18.61 26.70
CA LEU A 100 4.13 -18.93 28.11
C LEU A 100 2.98 -19.73 28.71
N PHE A 101 1.74 -19.32 28.44
CA PHE A 101 0.58 -19.74 29.23
C PHE A 101 -0.44 -20.64 28.51
N THR A 102 -0.32 -20.80 27.18
CA THR A 102 -1.29 -21.58 26.41
C THR A 102 -0.67 -22.86 25.86
N PRO A 103 -1.07 -24.05 26.36
CA PRO A 103 -0.52 -25.33 25.89
C PRO A 103 -0.73 -25.54 24.39
N GLY A 104 0.32 -25.97 23.69
CA GLY A 104 0.29 -26.29 22.28
C GLY A 104 0.13 -25.07 21.33
N PHE A 105 0.13 -23.85 21.86
CA PHE A 105 0.03 -22.64 21.04
C PHE A 105 1.17 -22.52 20.03
N LYS A 106 0.86 -22.15 18.80
CA LYS A 106 1.86 -21.90 17.78
C LYS A 106 1.64 -20.56 17.11
N ALA A 107 2.59 -19.64 17.25
CA ALA A 107 2.65 -18.40 16.47
C ALA A 107 3.71 -18.50 15.39
N THR A 108 3.44 -17.92 14.23
CA THR A 108 4.45 -17.74 13.18
C THR A 108 4.55 -16.26 12.82
N PHE A 109 5.77 -15.75 12.66
CA PHE A 109 6.05 -14.41 12.19
C PHE A 109 6.67 -14.48 10.81
N GLY A 110 6.06 -13.78 9.84
CA GLY A 110 6.58 -13.60 8.50
C GLY A 110 6.92 -12.15 8.21
N SER A 111 7.94 -11.90 7.40
CA SER A 111 8.24 -10.57 6.88
C SER A 111 8.90 -10.67 5.50
N ARG A 112 8.87 -9.56 4.74
CA ARG A 112 9.44 -9.47 3.39
C ARG A 112 10.92 -9.89 3.29
N LYS A 113 11.67 -9.85 4.39
CA LYS A 113 13.07 -10.28 4.47
C LYS A 113 13.28 -11.13 5.71
N VAL A 114 14.04 -12.20 5.55
CA VAL A 114 14.47 -13.11 6.63
C VAL A 114 15.13 -12.34 7.78
N ASP A 115 15.98 -11.36 7.46
CA ASP A 115 16.71 -10.52 8.41
C ASP A 115 15.80 -9.68 9.34
N TYR A 116 14.57 -9.40 8.93
CA TYR A 116 13.60 -8.68 9.77
C TYR A 116 12.94 -9.62 10.79
N VAL A 117 12.86 -10.89 10.46
CA VAL A 117 12.31 -11.92 11.36
C VAL A 117 13.34 -12.32 12.40
N ASP A 118 14.49 -12.84 11.96
CA ASP A 118 15.57 -13.24 12.88
C ASP A 118 16.94 -12.98 12.24
N LYS A 119 17.70 -12.09 12.85
CA LYS A 119 19.09 -11.82 12.48
C LYS A 119 19.94 -11.69 13.72
N LYS A 120 20.98 -12.48 13.77
CA LYS A 120 21.98 -12.38 14.84
C LYS A 120 22.53 -10.96 14.88
N ASP A 121 22.65 -10.41 16.08
CA ASP A 121 23.20 -9.07 16.35
C ASP A 121 22.36 -7.89 15.81
N ASN A 122 21.12 -8.13 15.34
CA ASN A 122 20.17 -7.09 15.00
C ASN A 122 19.05 -6.99 16.06
N PRO A 123 19.07 -6.00 16.95
CA PRO A 123 18.06 -5.84 18.01
C PRO A 123 16.67 -5.51 17.47
N ASP A 124 16.56 -5.07 16.21
CA ASP A 124 15.29 -4.68 15.58
C ASP A 124 14.52 -5.86 14.98
N SER A 125 15.16 -7.04 14.85
CA SER A 125 14.46 -8.24 14.37
C SER A 125 13.41 -8.72 15.37
N ILE A 126 12.37 -9.40 14.88
CA ILE A 126 11.25 -9.86 15.70
C ILE A 126 11.74 -10.82 16.79
N PHE A 127 12.61 -11.79 16.44
CA PHE A 127 13.16 -12.74 17.41
C PHE A 127 14.11 -12.08 18.43
N ALA A 128 14.82 -11.02 18.04
CA ALA A 128 15.59 -10.25 19.01
C ALA A 128 14.67 -9.60 20.06
N LYS A 129 13.54 -9.03 19.66
CA LYS A 129 12.52 -8.47 20.57
C LYS A 129 11.97 -9.55 21.51
N LEU A 130 11.62 -10.73 21.00
CA LEU A 130 11.17 -11.88 21.81
C LEU A 130 12.24 -12.29 22.83
N ARG A 131 13.50 -12.42 22.41
CA ARG A 131 14.62 -12.77 23.29
C ARG A 131 14.89 -11.70 24.35
N ILE A 132 14.79 -10.42 24.01
CA ILE A 132 14.93 -9.31 24.96
C ILE A 132 13.87 -9.41 26.05
N MET A 133 12.61 -9.59 25.69
CA MET A 133 11.51 -9.74 26.64
C MET A 133 11.70 -10.96 27.53
N LEU A 134 11.97 -12.13 26.93
CA LEU A 134 12.12 -13.40 27.65
C LEU A 134 13.31 -13.39 28.63
N ARG A 135 14.47 -12.84 28.23
CA ARG A 135 15.67 -12.76 29.07
C ARG A 135 15.51 -11.84 30.28
N ARG A 136 14.51 -10.98 30.27
CA ARG A 136 14.24 -10.03 31.35
C ARG A 136 13.07 -10.43 32.26
N LEU A 137 12.43 -11.54 31.97
CA LEU A 137 11.45 -12.12 32.87
C LEU A 137 12.16 -12.61 34.15
N PRO A 138 11.49 -12.54 35.30
CA PRO A 138 11.97 -13.23 36.49
C PRO A 138 12.24 -14.70 36.22
N ALA A 139 13.29 -15.27 36.84
CA ALA A 139 13.69 -16.66 36.59
C ALA A 139 12.54 -17.66 36.81
N GLY A 140 11.68 -17.42 37.82
CA GLY A 140 10.52 -18.26 38.09
C GLY A 140 9.36 -18.14 37.07
N MET A 141 9.45 -17.24 36.12
CA MET A 141 8.48 -17.13 35.00
C MET A 141 8.93 -17.82 33.71
N LEU A 142 10.19 -18.25 33.65
CA LEU A 142 10.63 -19.08 32.56
C LEU A 142 9.97 -20.46 32.64
N PRO A 143 9.62 -21.09 31.49
CA PRO A 143 9.04 -22.41 31.50
C PRO A 143 9.95 -23.46 32.22
N ASP A 144 9.32 -24.37 32.91
CA ASP A 144 10.05 -25.47 33.55
C ASP A 144 10.85 -26.27 32.51
N GLY A 145 12.14 -26.49 32.80
CA GLY A 145 13.05 -27.17 31.88
C GLY A 145 13.54 -26.31 30.71
N PHE A 146 13.27 -25.01 30.67
CA PHE A 146 13.74 -24.15 29.58
C PHE A 146 15.25 -23.94 29.64
N VAL A 147 15.94 -24.33 28.57
CA VAL A 147 17.38 -24.17 28.39
C VAL A 147 17.63 -23.43 27.08
N TRP A 148 18.32 -22.30 27.15
CA TRP A 148 18.55 -21.44 25.99
C TRP A 148 19.16 -22.16 24.79
N SER A 149 20.18 -22.99 24.99
CA SER A 149 20.85 -23.72 23.91
C SER A 149 20.01 -24.85 23.28
N GLN A 150 18.91 -25.26 23.92
CA GLN A 150 18.04 -26.34 23.45
C GLN A 150 16.67 -25.85 22.93
N HIS A 151 16.24 -24.67 23.35
CA HIS A 151 14.89 -24.18 23.08
C HIS A 151 14.83 -22.85 22.35
N ASP A 152 15.98 -22.14 22.23
CA ASP A 152 16.12 -20.92 21.41
C ASP A 152 17.02 -21.22 20.20
N HIS A 153 16.39 -21.45 19.05
CA HIS A 153 17.06 -21.69 17.78
C HIS A 153 16.82 -20.52 16.80
N TYR A 154 17.57 -20.51 15.73
CA TYR A 154 17.30 -19.60 14.62
C TYR A 154 15.86 -19.78 14.12
N MET A 155 15.10 -18.69 14.10
CA MET A 155 13.68 -18.66 13.71
C MET A 155 12.76 -19.63 14.49
N ARG A 156 13.14 -20.06 15.68
CA ARG A 156 12.32 -20.98 16.46
C ARG A 156 12.58 -20.87 17.96
N LEU A 157 11.51 -20.65 18.71
CA LEU A 157 11.48 -20.64 20.17
C LEU A 157 10.48 -21.70 20.66
N VAL A 158 10.95 -22.64 21.49
CA VAL A 158 10.13 -23.76 21.98
C VAL A 158 9.93 -23.65 23.48
N ASN A 159 8.70 -23.81 23.95
CA ASN A 159 8.38 -23.92 25.36
C ASN A 159 8.33 -25.42 25.73
N PRO A 160 9.28 -25.94 26.53
CA PRO A 160 9.31 -27.36 26.87
C PRO A 160 8.18 -27.78 27.81
N GLN A 161 7.62 -26.85 28.58
CA GLN A 161 6.56 -27.08 29.54
C GLN A 161 5.20 -27.21 28.90
N THR A 162 4.89 -26.30 27.95
CA THR A 162 3.56 -26.21 27.31
C THR A 162 3.53 -26.83 25.91
N GLY A 163 4.68 -27.13 25.31
CA GLY A 163 4.81 -27.53 23.92
C GLY A 163 4.54 -26.40 22.91
N ALA A 164 4.36 -25.17 23.37
CA ALA A 164 4.12 -24.03 22.53
C ALA A 164 5.36 -23.64 21.71
N VAL A 165 5.14 -23.11 20.50
CA VAL A 165 6.23 -22.75 19.58
C VAL A 165 5.99 -21.37 18.99
N ILE A 166 7.03 -20.53 18.93
CA ILE A 166 7.08 -19.38 18.05
C ILE A 166 8.05 -19.68 16.93
N SER A 167 7.62 -19.55 15.67
CA SER A 167 8.43 -19.78 14.48
C SER A 167 8.54 -18.53 13.62
N GLY A 168 9.55 -18.48 12.75
CA GLY A 168 9.78 -17.39 11.81
C GLY A 168 9.86 -17.89 10.38
N GLU A 169 9.43 -17.07 9.43
CA GLU A 169 9.54 -17.29 7.99
C GLU A 169 9.88 -15.95 7.31
N GLY A 170 10.46 -15.97 6.13
CA GLY A 170 10.79 -14.73 5.44
C GLY A 170 10.87 -14.86 3.93
N GLY A 171 10.64 -13.75 3.22
CA GLY A 171 10.69 -13.72 1.76
C GLY A 171 9.61 -14.60 1.12
N ASP A 172 9.98 -15.35 0.10
CA ASP A 172 9.05 -16.17 -0.71
C ASP A 172 8.58 -17.46 -0.01
N GLU A 173 9.15 -17.79 1.14
CA GLU A 173 8.79 -18.99 1.92
C GLU A 173 7.65 -18.76 2.91
N MET A 174 7.15 -17.53 3.02
CA MET A 174 6.05 -17.21 3.94
C MET A 174 4.79 -18.03 3.65
N GLY A 175 4.20 -18.57 4.72
CA GLY A 175 2.98 -19.37 4.68
C GLY A 175 3.19 -20.85 4.36
N ARG A 176 4.43 -21.33 4.22
CA ARG A 176 4.73 -22.73 3.87
C ARG A 176 5.21 -23.61 5.04
N GLY A 177 5.47 -23.01 6.20
CA GLY A 177 6.03 -23.71 7.38
C GLY A 177 5.04 -24.52 8.22
N GLY A 178 3.82 -24.76 7.71
CA GLY A 178 2.80 -25.58 8.36
C GLY A 178 1.81 -24.78 9.20
N ARG A 179 0.90 -25.47 9.89
CA ARG A 179 -0.24 -24.85 10.60
C ARG A 179 0.20 -24.04 11.81
N SER A 180 -0.52 -22.93 12.07
CA SER A 180 -0.30 -22.05 13.21
C SER A 180 -1.63 -21.64 13.84
N SER A 181 -1.63 -21.32 15.14
CA SER A 181 -2.76 -20.70 15.84
C SER A 181 -2.96 -19.27 15.37
N VAL A 182 -1.85 -18.59 15.04
CA VAL A 182 -1.84 -17.23 14.48
C VAL A 182 -0.61 -17.06 13.59
N TYR A 183 -0.78 -16.30 12.51
CA TYR A 183 0.31 -15.88 11.65
C TYR A 183 0.37 -14.36 11.56
N PHE A 184 1.48 -13.77 11.95
CA PHE A 184 1.74 -12.34 11.83
C PHE A 184 2.53 -12.06 10.56
N VAL A 185 2.01 -11.22 9.67
CA VAL A 185 2.71 -10.72 8.48
C VAL A 185 3.17 -9.30 8.76
N ASP A 186 4.43 -9.13 9.15
CA ASP A 186 5.01 -7.80 9.40
C ASP A 186 5.50 -7.17 8.10
N GLU A 187 5.42 -5.84 8.00
CA GLU A 187 5.68 -5.07 6.77
C GLU A 187 4.79 -5.51 5.59
N ALA A 188 3.53 -5.88 5.85
CA ALA A 188 2.61 -6.51 4.91
C ALA A 188 2.36 -5.70 3.62
N ALA A 189 2.32 -4.35 3.70
CA ALA A 189 2.14 -3.48 2.54
C ALA A 189 3.33 -3.49 1.56
N PHE A 190 4.48 -4.04 1.99
CA PHE A 190 5.73 -4.10 1.22
C PHE A 190 6.10 -5.52 0.77
N VAL A 191 5.23 -6.49 0.97
CA VAL A 191 5.42 -7.88 0.51
C VAL A 191 5.16 -7.95 -1.00
N ALA A 192 6.16 -8.33 -1.78
CA ALA A 192 6.10 -8.29 -3.25
C ALA A 192 5.03 -9.24 -3.83
N ASN A 193 4.89 -10.46 -3.26
CA ASN A 193 3.97 -11.50 -3.74
C ASN A 193 2.86 -11.77 -2.71
N ALA A 194 2.25 -10.71 -2.17
CA ALA A 194 1.31 -10.79 -1.05
C ALA A 194 0.11 -11.72 -1.31
N GLU A 195 -0.41 -11.79 -2.54
CA GLU A 195 -1.50 -12.68 -2.93
C GLU A 195 -1.08 -14.18 -2.89
N THR A 196 0.17 -14.46 -3.21
CA THR A 196 0.71 -15.82 -3.12
C THR A 196 0.88 -16.23 -1.66
N VAL A 197 1.34 -15.30 -0.81
CA VAL A 197 1.43 -15.50 0.63
C VAL A 197 0.03 -15.70 1.23
N GLU A 198 -0.96 -14.89 0.88
CA GLU A 198 -2.35 -15.04 1.32
C GLU A 198 -2.92 -16.42 0.98
N LYS A 199 -2.72 -16.88 -0.26
CA LYS A 199 -3.14 -18.24 -0.67
C LYS A 199 -2.46 -19.34 0.14
N ALA A 200 -1.17 -19.21 0.43
CA ALA A 200 -0.45 -20.18 1.26
C ALA A 200 -0.97 -20.17 2.70
N LEU A 201 -1.28 -19.01 3.25
CA LEU A 201 -1.80 -18.85 4.61
C LEU A 201 -3.23 -19.36 4.79
N SER A 202 -4.06 -19.34 3.74
CA SER A 202 -5.45 -19.81 3.83
C SER A 202 -5.58 -21.29 4.22
N GLY A 203 -4.55 -22.11 4.00
CA GLY A 203 -4.49 -23.51 4.46
C GLY A 203 -3.69 -23.69 5.76
N ASN A 204 -3.12 -22.64 6.29
CA ASN A 204 -2.21 -22.65 7.44
C ASN A 204 -2.90 -22.23 8.73
N THR A 205 -3.68 -21.14 8.69
CA THR A 205 -4.37 -20.58 9.86
C THR A 205 -5.57 -19.75 9.45
N ASP A 206 -6.58 -19.71 10.32
CA ASP A 206 -7.74 -18.81 10.18
C ASP A 206 -7.46 -17.42 10.79
N CYS A 207 -6.43 -17.29 11.63
CA CYS A 207 -6.02 -16.04 12.27
C CYS A 207 -4.74 -15.48 11.63
N VAL A 208 -4.88 -14.67 10.60
CA VAL A 208 -3.78 -13.91 10.01
C VAL A 208 -3.84 -12.47 10.47
N ILE A 209 -2.77 -11.95 11.04
CA ILE A 209 -2.65 -10.55 11.46
C ILE A 209 -1.66 -9.83 10.54
N TRP A 210 -2.19 -8.93 9.70
CA TRP A 210 -1.43 -8.10 8.77
C TRP A 210 -0.99 -6.82 9.49
N VAL A 211 0.31 -6.54 9.54
CA VAL A 211 0.86 -5.38 10.26
C VAL A 211 1.75 -4.58 9.31
N SER A 212 1.45 -3.29 9.12
CA SER A 212 2.31 -2.45 8.26
C SER A 212 2.11 -0.96 8.49
N SER A 213 3.10 -0.13 8.16
CA SER A 213 2.87 1.21 7.64
C SER A 213 2.27 1.11 6.22
N VAL A 214 1.74 2.21 5.70
CA VAL A 214 1.01 2.16 4.42
C VAL A 214 1.96 2.34 3.23
N ASN A 215 1.59 1.80 2.08
CA ASN A 215 2.34 1.89 0.83
C ASN A 215 1.39 2.06 -0.35
N GLY A 216 0.59 3.13 -0.34
CA GLY A 216 -0.42 3.42 -1.35
C GLY A 216 -1.59 2.44 -1.37
N MET A 217 -2.47 2.63 -2.35
CA MET A 217 -3.71 1.85 -2.52
C MET A 217 -3.52 0.54 -3.31
N GLY A 218 -2.37 0.33 -3.95
CA GLY A 218 -2.15 -0.69 -4.99
C GLY A 218 -1.69 -2.06 -4.50
N ASN A 219 -1.80 -2.38 -3.22
CA ASN A 219 -1.32 -3.64 -2.65
C ASN A 219 -2.43 -4.38 -1.89
N LEU A 220 -2.17 -5.65 -1.54
CA LEU A 220 -3.13 -6.47 -0.82
C LEU A 220 -3.52 -5.87 0.54
N PHE A 221 -2.58 -5.28 1.27
CA PHE A 221 -2.82 -4.66 2.58
C PHE A 221 -3.86 -3.54 2.48
N ALA A 222 -3.74 -2.66 1.49
CA ALA A 222 -4.71 -1.60 1.23
C ALA A 222 -6.08 -2.14 0.82
N ARG A 223 -6.13 -3.18 -0.05
CA ARG A 223 -7.41 -3.84 -0.41
C ARG A 223 -8.08 -4.48 0.79
N LYS A 224 -7.32 -5.17 1.66
CA LYS A 224 -7.86 -5.73 2.92
C LYS A 224 -8.44 -4.62 3.80
N ARG A 225 -7.71 -3.53 3.96
CA ARG A 225 -8.12 -2.37 4.78
C ARG A 225 -9.41 -1.72 4.30
N HIS A 226 -9.56 -1.51 2.99
CA HIS A 226 -10.64 -0.67 2.44
C HIS A 226 -11.81 -1.45 1.85
N SER A 227 -11.63 -2.73 1.48
CA SER A 227 -12.62 -3.45 0.68
C SER A 227 -12.96 -4.85 1.21
N ILE A 228 -12.11 -5.47 2.02
CA ILE A 228 -12.29 -6.88 2.39
C ILE A 228 -12.68 -7.02 3.87
N LEU A 229 -11.88 -6.41 4.78
CA LEU A 229 -12.07 -6.58 6.22
C LEU A 229 -13.15 -5.67 6.77
N LYS A 230 -13.81 -6.15 7.82
CA LYS A 230 -14.83 -5.41 8.55
C LYS A 230 -14.16 -4.44 9.56
N PRO A 231 -14.86 -3.39 10.02
CA PRO A 231 -14.29 -2.42 10.95
C PRO A 231 -13.69 -3.02 12.23
N HIS A 232 -14.30 -4.07 12.81
CA HIS A 232 -13.80 -4.72 14.03
C HIS A 232 -12.53 -5.55 13.82
N GLN A 233 -12.20 -5.89 12.56
CA GLN A 233 -10.98 -6.59 12.16
C GLN A 233 -9.81 -5.62 11.89
N ILE A 234 -10.02 -4.32 12.03
CA ILE A 234 -9.04 -3.28 11.71
C ILE A 234 -8.68 -2.50 12.98
N ALA A 235 -7.41 -2.48 13.30
CA ALA A 235 -6.84 -1.63 14.35
C ALA A 235 -5.92 -0.58 13.71
N ARG A 236 -5.95 0.63 14.27
CA ARG A 236 -5.09 1.74 13.84
C ARG A 236 -4.25 2.20 15.03
N LEU A 237 -2.94 2.36 14.80
CA LEU A 237 -1.98 2.88 15.77
C LEU A 237 -1.24 4.07 15.16
N HIS A 238 -1.80 5.25 15.34
CA HIS A 238 -1.32 6.49 14.76
C HIS A 238 -0.26 7.15 15.66
N TRP A 239 0.58 8.04 15.11
CA TRP A 239 1.56 8.78 15.90
C TRP A 239 0.91 9.69 16.94
N HIS A 240 -0.29 10.20 16.71
CA HIS A 240 -1.08 10.95 17.71
C HIS A 240 -1.43 10.13 18.96
N ASP A 241 -1.43 8.81 18.88
CA ASP A 241 -1.70 7.93 20.00
C ASP A 241 -0.48 7.81 20.95
N ASP A 242 0.70 8.29 20.52
CA ASP A 242 1.93 8.30 21.31
C ASP A 242 1.99 9.57 22.17
N PRO A 243 1.86 9.48 23.49
CA PRO A 243 1.82 10.64 24.37
C PRO A 243 3.13 11.46 24.41
N ARG A 244 4.19 10.97 23.76
CA ARG A 244 5.48 11.66 23.63
C ARG A 244 5.58 12.51 22.38
N LYS A 245 4.59 12.43 21.47
CA LYS A 245 4.57 13.08 20.18
C LYS A 245 3.41 14.08 20.13
N ASP A 246 3.74 15.32 19.88
CA ASP A 246 2.79 16.42 19.70
C ASP A 246 2.90 17.04 18.30
N GLU A 247 2.13 18.06 18.02
CA GLU A 247 2.16 18.78 16.75
C GLU A 247 3.53 19.41 16.46
N ALA A 248 4.24 19.88 17.47
CA ALA A 248 5.57 20.45 17.32
C ALA A 248 6.58 19.38 16.89
N TRP A 249 6.49 18.19 17.50
CA TRP A 249 7.26 17.02 17.06
C TRP A 249 6.93 16.66 15.61
N ALA A 250 5.64 16.66 15.23
CA ALA A 250 5.21 16.31 13.88
C ALA A 250 5.77 17.29 12.83
N LEU A 251 5.66 18.59 13.07
CA LEU A 251 6.22 19.63 12.20
C LEU A 251 7.75 19.52 12.05
N ALA A 252 8.47 19.34 13.18
CA ALA A 252 9.91 19.14 13.15
C ALA A 252 10.31 17.87 12.38
N LYS A 253 9.53 16.78 12.55
CA LYS A 253 9.78 15.53 11.84
C LYS A 253 9.52 15.66 10.35
N GLN A 254 8.42 16.28 9.94
CA GLN A 254 8.13 16.58 8.53
C GLN A 254 9.22 17.40 7.88
N ALA A 255 9.68 18.47 8.53
CA ALA A 255 10.76 19.32 8.04
C ALA A 255 12.10 18.58 7.89
N SER A 256 12.33 17.50 8.65
CA SER A 256 13.53 16.66 8.56
C SER A 256 13.51 15.63 7.42
N LEU A 257 12.36 15.43 6.78
CA LEU A 257 12.20 14.46 5.70
C LEU A 257 12.38 15.14 4.35
N SER A 258 13.14 14.50 3.46
CA SER A 258 13.38 14.99 2.10
C SER A 258 12.20 14.77 1.16
N ASP A 259 11.28 13.86 1.51
CA ASP A 259 10.13 13.48 0.69
C ASP A 259 8.85 13.47 1.54
N PRO A 260 7.84 14.28 1.17
CA PRO A 260 6.52 14.28 1.83
C PRO A 260 5.81 12.91 1.79
N ALA A 261 6.05 12.07 0.77
CA ALA A 261 5.48 10.73 0.71
C ALA A 261 5.96 9.84 1.85
N THR A 262 7.19 10.06 2.34
CA THR A 262 7.71 9.36 3.53
C THR A 262 6.92 9.71 4.79
N TRP A 263 6.53 10.98 4.98
CA TRP A 263 5.66 11.35 6.10
C TRP A 263 4.31 10.66 5.96
N ALA A 264 3.68 10.76 4.79
CA ALA A 264 2.38 10.18 4.51
C ALA A 264 2.35 8.66 4.76
N SER A 265 3.38 7.93 4.32
CA SER A 265 3.44 6.47 4.46
C SER A 265 3.84 6.01 5.85
N GLU A 266 4.90 6.61 6.40
CA GLU A 266 5.54 6.09 7.61
C GLU A 266 4.93 6.63 8.90
N TYR A 267 4.27 7.81 8.85
CA TYR A 267 3.74 8.47 10.05
C TYR A 267 2.24 8.74 9.97
N ASP A 268 1.72 9.29 8.89
CA ASP A 268 0.36 9.84 8.85
C ASP A 268 -0.71 8.82 8.41
N ILE A 269 -0.29 7.61 8.05
CA ILE A 269 -1.17 6.53 7.56
C ILE A 269 -2.03 7.03 6.38
N ASP A 270 -1.43 7.85 5.51
CA ASP A 270 -2.10 8.37 4.32
C ASP A 270 -1.80 7.48 3.11
N TYR A 271 -2.77 6.67 2.74
CA TYR A 271 -2.68 5.79 1.57
C TYR A 271 -2.61 6.57 0.25
N SER A 272 -3.13 7.78 0.21
CA SER A 272 -3.24 8.56 -1.03
C SER A 272 -1.93 9.21 -1.45
N ALA A 273 -1.10 9.59 -0.48
CA ALA A 273 0.16 10.30 -0.69
C ALA A 273 1.41 9.45 -0.42
N SER A 274 1.24 8.16 -0.12
CA SER A 274 2.29 7.30 0.44
C SER A 274 3.12 6.51 -0.57
N VAL A 275 2.90 6.66 -1.89
CA VAL A 275 3.69 5.94 -2.90
C VAL A 275 4.80 6.81 -3.43
N GLU A 276 6.04 6.45 -3.12
CA GLU A 276 7.22 7.06 -3.75
C GLU A 276 7.23 6.75 -5.25
N GLY A 277 7.41 7.78 -6.06
CA GLY A 277 7.46 7.64 -7.52
C GLY A 277 6.13 7.38 -8.21
N VAL A 278 4.96 7.49 -7.54
CA VAL A 278 3.69 7.40 -8.25
C VAL A 278 3.55 8.52 -9.27
N CYS A 279 3.07 8.20 -10.47
CA CYS A 279 2.93 9.19 -11.51
C CYS A 279 1.84 10.23 -11.17
N ILE A 280 0.68 9.77 -10.71
CA ILE A 280 -0.46 10.62 -10.37
C ILE A 280 -0.93 10.30 -8.96
N PRO A 281 -0.74 11.19 -7.97
CA PRO A 281 -1.20 10.98 -6.61
C PRO A 281 -2.71 10.71 -6.52
N ALA A 282 -3.13 9.77 -5.70
CA ALA A 282 -4.53 9.39 -5.53
C ALA A 282 -5.41 10.57 -5.06
N ALA A 283 -4.85 11.48 -4.26
CA ALA A 283 -5.56 12.69 -3.85
C ALA A 283 -5.97 13.59 -5.03
N TRP A 284 -5.15 13.65 -6.09
CA TRP A 284 -5.50 14.41 -7.31
C TRP A 284 -6.61 13.71 -8.10
N VAL A 285 -6.54 12.37 -8.17
CA VAL A 285 -7.58 11.56 -8.82
C VAL A 285 -8.91 11.71 -8.10
N GLU A 286 -8.93 11.63 -6.77
CA GLU A 286 -10.16 11.80 -5.98
C GLU A 286 -10.73 13.23 -6.10
N THR A 287 -9.86 14.23 -6.12
CA THR A 287 -10.28 15.60 -6.42
C THR A 287 -10.98 15.70 -7.77
N ALA A 288 -10.38 15.12 -8.81
CA ALA A 288 -10.93 15.16 -10.17
C ALA A 288 -12.29 14.44 -10.27
N ARG A 289 -12.52 13.40 -9.50
CA ARG A 289 -13.82 12.69 -9.38
C ARG A 289 -14.92 13.57 -8.78
N ARG A 290 -14.55 14.50 -7.91
CA ARG A 290 -15.48 15.42 -7.24
C ARG A 290 -15.66 16.75 -7.97
N LEU A 291 -14.79 17.06 -8.92
CA LEU A 291 -14.65 18.38 -9.52
C LEU A 291 -15.92 18.83 -10.25
N THR A 292 -16.60 17.94 -10.98
CA THR A 292 -17.86 18.26 -11.69
C THR A 292 -18.96 18.76 -10.74
N ALA A 293 -18.98 18.26 -9.50
CA ALA A 293 -19.96 18.71 -8.50
C ALA A 293 -19.55 20.02 -7.80
N LEU A 294 -18.26 20.32 -7.74
CA LEU A 294 -17.69 21.41 -6.94
C LEU A 294 -17.35 22.65 -7.76
N GLU A 295 -17.14 22.53 -9.09
CA GLU A 295 -16.87 23.63 -10.01
C GLU A 295 -18.03 23.76 -11.02
N PRO A 296 -19.03 24.63 -10.75
CA PRO A 296 -20.20 24.78 -11.62
C PRO A 296 -19.90 25.31 -13.01
N ARG A 297 -18.76 25.96 -13.22
CA ARG A 297 -18.33 26.47 -14.54
C ARG A 297 -17.80 25.36 -15.44
N LEU A 298 -17.45 24.19 -14.84
CA LEU A 298 -16.94 23.07 -15.60
C LEU A 298 -18.07 22.44 -16.43
N ARG A 299 -17.91 22.45 -17.71
CA ARG A 299 -18.87 21.86 -18.66
C ARG A 299 -18.13 20.97 -19.64
N ALA A 300 -18.78 19.88 -20.04
CA ALA A 300 -18.37 19.12 -21.21
C ALA A 300 -18.45 20.00 -22.45
N GLY A 301 -17.35 20.21 -23.13
CA GLY A 301 -17.30 21.07 -24.30
C GLY A 301 -15.91 21.14 -24.91
N GLY A 302 -15.80 21.75 -26.07
CA GLY A 302 -14.56 21.76 -26.83
C GLY A 302 -14.38 20.51 -27.70
N ASP A 303 -13.13 20.22 -28.07
CA ASP A 303 -12.79 19.05 -28.92
C ASP A 303 -13.11 17.74 -28.20
N VAL A 304 -13.89 16.90 -28.88
CA VAL A 304 -14.20 15.54 -28.38
C VAL A 304 -13.17 14.56 -28.94
N MET A 305 -12.54 13.82 -28.04
CA MET A 305 -11.47 12.86 -28.32
C MET A 305 -11.86 11.50 -27.80
N VAL A 306 -11.59 10.45 -28.58
CA VAL A 306 -11.73 9.06 -28.15
C VAL A 306 -10.33 8.43 -28.11
N GLY A 307 -9.99 7.79 -26.99
CA GLY A 307 -8.81 6.95 -26.85
C GLY A 307 -9.24 5.49 -26.75
N LEU A 308 -8.61 4.62 -27.52
CA LEU A 308 -8.89 3.17 -27.57
C LEU A 308 -7.65 2.38 -27.22
N ASP A 309 -7.68 1.67 -26.10
CA ASP A 309 -6.73 0.58 -25.78
C ASP A 309 -7.31 -0.73 -26.29
N VAL A 310 -6.54 -1.45 -27.13
CA VAL A 310 -7.01 -2.65 -27.83
C VAL A 310 -6.61 -3.91 -27.05
N GLY A 311 -7.58 -4.61 -26.51
CA GLY A 311 -7.36 -5.88 -25.81
C GLY A 311 -7.04 -7.03 -26.75
N ALA A 312 -6.24 -8.00 -26.30
CA ALA A 312 -5.88 -9.21 -27.02
C ALA A 312 -6.61 -10.44 -26.48
N GLY A 313 -7.25 -11.22 -27.33
CA GLY A 313 -7.90 -12.49 -26.98
C GLY A 313 -9.01 -12.32 -25.94
N LYS A 314 -8.78 -12.79 -24.69
CA LYS A 314 -9.74 -12.65 -23.60
C LYS A 314 -9.70 -11.28 -22.89
N ALA A 315 -8.71 -10.44 -23.19
CA ALA A 315 -8.61 -9.10 -22.60
C ALA A 315 -9.68 -8.17 -23.22
N LYS A 316 -10.24 -7.31 -22.37
CA LYS A 316 -11.20 -6.29 -22.84
C LYS A 316 -10.49 -5.17 -23.58
N SER A 317 -11.11 -4.66 -24.63
CA SER A 317 -10.77 -3.35 -25.20
C SER A 317 -11.49 -2.26 -24.42
N VAL A 318 -10.81 -1.14 -24.21
CA VAL A 318 -11.35 0.00 -23.45
C VAL A 318 -11.36 1.25 -24.32
N ALA A 319 -12.51 1.94 -24.37
CA ALA A 319 -12.66 3.24 -25.01
C ALA A 319 -12.97 4.32 -23.95
N VAL A 320 -12.22 5.43 -24.01
CA VAL A 320 -12.44 6.61 -23.16
C VAL A 320 -12.76 7.82 -24.01
N VAL A 321 -13.87 8.48 -23.73
CA VAL A 321 -14.26 9.74 -24.38
C VAL A 321 -13.90 10.91 -23.48
N ARG A 322 -13.19 11.90 -24.01
CA ARG A 322 -12.87 13.16 -23.34
C ARG A 322 -13.44 14.36 -24.12
N ARG A 323 -14.22 15.19 -23.42
CA ARG A 323 -14.88 16.43 -23.96
C ARG A 323 -14.25 17.66 -23.32
N GLY A 324 -13.16 18.14 -23.90
CA GLY A 324 -12.37 19.18 -23.25
C GLY A 324 -11.86 18.76 -21.88
N PRO A 325 -12.30 19.42 -20.78
CA PRO A 325 -11.86 19.09 -19.41
C PRO A 325 -12.64 17.93 -18.76
N VAL A 326 -13.65 17.38 -19.40
CA VAL A 326 -14.51 16.33 -18.80
C VAL A 326 -14.28 14.99 -19.48
N VAL A 327 -14.04 13.96 -18.67
CA VAL A 327 -13.95 12.57 -19.10
C VAL A 327 -15.30 11.90 -18.86
N ASP A 328 -15.88 11.30 -19.90
CA ASP A 328 -17.10 10.50 -19.82
C ASP A 328 -16.79 9.13 -19.17
N ARG A 329 -17.82 8.39 -18.79
CA ARG A 329 -17.67 7.02 -18.25
C ARG A 329 -16.95 6.14 -19.28
N PRO A 330 -15.87 5.45 -18.90
CA PRO A 330 -15.20 4.53 -19.81
C PRO A 330 -16.13 3.41 -20.26
N LEU A 331 -15.89 2.92 -21.46
CA LEU A 331 -16.63 1.79 -22.02
C LEU A 331 -15.65 0.63 -22.20
N SER A 332 -15.96 -0.54 -21.62
CA SER A 332 -15.14 -1.75 -21.79
C SER A 332 -15.91 -2.87 -22.49
N ARG A 333 -15.26 -3.56 -23.42
CA ARG A 333 -15.89 -4.64 -24.19
C ARG A 333 -14.88 -5.74 -24.52
N SER A 334 -15.31 -7.00 -24.43
CA SER A 334 -14.63 -8.12 -25.09
C SER A 334 -15.23 -8.31 -26.49
N ALA A 335 -14.39 -8.33 -27.50
CA ALA A 335 -14.81 -8.55 -28.89
C ALA A 335 -14.14 -9.81 -29.43
N PRO A 336 -14.83 -10.57 -30.33
CA PRO A 336 -14.27 -11.80 -30.90
C PRO A 336 -13.04 -11.55 -31.76
N ASP A 337 -12.98 -10.38 -32.41
CA ASP A 337 -11.84 -10.01 -33.27
C ASP A 337 -11.58 -8.48 -33.27
N THR A 338 -10.51 -8.09 -33.96
CA THR A 338 -10.08 -6.68 -34.09
C THR A 338 -11.00 -5.85 -34.99
N THR A 339 -11.72 -6.47 -35.93
CA THR A 339 -12.69 -5.78 -36.81
C THR A 339 -13.89 -5.32 -35.99
N ASP A 340 -14.43 -6.20 -35.13
CA ASP A 340 -15.52 -5.84 -34.21
C ASP A 340 -15.11 -4.74 -33.21
N THR A 341 -13.87 -4.80 -32.73
CA THR A 341 -13.31 -3.73 -31.89
C THR A 341 -13.25 -2.38 -32.64
N ALA A 342 -12.78 -2.40 -33.90
CA ALA A 342 -12.71 -1.21 -34.74
C ALA A 342 -14.10 -0.60 -35.02
N LEU A 343 -15.07 -1.44 -35.38
CA LEU A 343 -16.44 -1.00 -35.65
C LEU A 343 -17.10 -0.40 -34.40
N TRP A 344 -16.90 -1.03 -33.25
CA TRP A 344 -17.37 -0.50 -31.96
C TRP A 344 -16.74 0.87 -31.63
N ALA A 345 -15.44 1.04 -31.80
CA ALA A 345 -14.77 2.32 -31.58
C ALA A 345 -15.26 3.42 -32.54
N LEU A 346 -15.53 3.09 -33.82
CA LEU A 346 -16.12 4.02 -34.78
C LEU A 346 -17.56 4.42 -34.37
N ASP A 347 -18.36 3.48 -33.90
CA ASP A 347 -19.73 3.75 -33.43
C ASP A 347 -19.70 4.73 -32.23
N ILE A 348 -18.83 4.50 -31.27
CA ILE A 348 -18.61 5.42 -30.13
C ILE A 348 -18.20 6.80 -30.66
N ALA A 349 -17.18 6.86 -31.53
CA ALA A 349 -16.65 8.12 -32.04
C ALA A 349 -17.73 8.94 -32.80
N ARG A 350 -18.56 8.29 -33.58
CA ARG A 350 -19.70 8.93 -34.30
C ARG A 350 -20.79 9.39 -33.36
N THR A 351 -21.19 8.52 -32.40
CA THR A 351 -22.23 8.84 -31.43
C THR A 351 -21.85 10.04 -30.58
N CYS A 352 -20.59 10.17 -30.18
CA CYS A 352 -20.12 11.30 -29.39
C CYS A 352 -19.64 12.48 -30.23
N GLN A 353 -19.73 12.41 -31.56
CA GLN A 353 -19.24 13.42 -32.49
C GLN A 353 -17.75 13.75 -32.29
N ALA A 354 -16.95 12.70 -32.12
CA ALA A 354 -15.52 12.85 -31.87
C ALA A 354 -14.82 13.50 -33.07
N ARG A 355 -13.94 14.43 -32.78
CA ARG A 355 -13.02 15.00 -33.80
C ARG A 355 -11.85 14.08 -34.08
N ARG A 356 -11.43 13.28 -33.04
CA ARG A 356 -10.31 12.35 -33.14
C ARG A 356 -10.58 11.03 -32.43
N LEU A 357 -10.06 9.95 -33.03
CA LEU A 357 -9.98 8.62 -32.44
C LEU A 357 -8.51 8.18 -32.46
N GLY A 358 -7.88 8.20 -31.27
CA GLY A 358 -6.52 7.68 -31.07
C GLY A 358 -6.56 6.24 -30.59
N PHE A 359 -5.71 5.39 -31.14
CA PHE A 359 -5.60 4.01 -30.70
C PHE A 359 -4.13 3.54 -30.65
N ASP A 360 -3.83 2.63 -29.70
CA ASP A 360 -2.49 2.03 -29.60
C ASP A 360 -2.27 1.07 -30.78
N ALA A 361 -1.41 1.49 -31.73
CA ALA A 361 -1.24 0.83 -33.03
C ALA A 361 -0.34 -0.42 -33.00
N PRO A 362 0.68 -0.57 -32.14
CA PRO A 362 1.54 -1.74 -32.08
C PRO A 362 0.79 -3.01 -31.66
N GLY A 363 1.28 -4.18 -32.11
CA GLY A 363 0.75 -5.46 -31.70
C GLY A 363 -0.68 -5.71 -32.19
N VAL A 364 -1.63 -5.91 -31.29
CA VAL A 364 -3.05 -6.18 -31.63
C VAL A 364 -3.70 -5.01 -32.32
N GLY A 365 -3.30 -3.78 -32.03
CA GLY A 365 -3.79 -2.57 -32.67
C GLY A 365 -3.55 -2.52 -34.19
N ALA A 366 -2.56 -3.25 -34.71
CA ALA A 366 -2.33 -3.35 -36.15
C ALA A 366 -3.53 -3.96 -36.92
N GLY A 367 -4.26 -4.90 -36.31
CA GLY A 367 -5.49 -5.46 -36.87
C GLY A 367 -6.64 -4.46 -36.93
N VAL A 368 -6.74 -3.60 -35.93
CA VAL A 368 -7.74 -2.51 -35.84
C VAL A 368 -7.44 -1.44 -36.92
N ALA A 369 -6.15 -1.09 -37.10
CA ALA A 369 -5.69 -0.08 -38.05
C ALA A 369 -6.24 -0.28 -39.46
N SER A 370 -6.19 -1.53 -39.98
CA SER A 370 -6.65 -1.86 -41.32
C SER A 370 -8.13 -1.55 -41.57
N THR A 371 -8.96 -1.68 -40.55
CA THR A 371 -10.39 -1.38 -40.61
C THR A 371 -10.68 0.13 -40.43
N LEU A 372 -10.02 0.76 -39.47
CA LEU A 372 -10.23 2.18 -39.16
C LEU A 372 -9.76 3.11 -40.27
N MET A 373 -8.60 2.79 -40.92
CA MET A 373 -7.98 3.63 -41.93
C MET A 373 -8.64 3.50 -43.33
N LYS A 374 -9.49 2.47 -43.58
CA LYS A 374 -10.16 2.25 -44.87
C LYS A 374 -11.55 2.88 -44.94
N ARG A 375 -12.04 3.54 -43.90
CA ARG A 375 -13.37 4.12 -43.88
C ARG A 375 -13.38 5.52 -44.52
N PRO A 376 -14.47 5.93 -45.18
CA PRO A 376 -14.56 7.26 -45.77
C PRO A 376 -14.48 8.34 -44.68
N ASP A 377 -13.88 9.43 -45.09
CA ASP A 377 -13.71 10.62 -44.27
C ASP A 377 -15.08 11.26 -43.96
N ASP A 378 -15.54 11.11 -42.74
CA ASP A 378 -16.72 11.71 -42.14
C ASP A 378 -16.34 12.85 -41.16
N GLY A 379 -15.13 13.41 -41.32
CA GLY A 379 -14.57 14.44 -40.43
C GLY A 379 -13.89 13.89 -39.17
N LEU A 380 -13.85 12.58 -39.01
CA LEU A 380 -13.16 11.90 -37.91
C LEU A 380 -11.69 11.63 -38.26
N HIS A 381 -10.78 12.26 -37.53
CA HIS A 381 -9.36 11.98 -37.66
C HIS A 381 -8.95 10.73 -36.85
N VAL A 382 -8.67 9.64 -37.55
CA VAL A 382 -8.15 8.41 -36.92
C VAL A 382 -6.64 8.49 -36.82
N VAL A 383 -6.10 8.36 -35.60
CA VAL A 383 -4.68 8.54 -35.30
C VAL A 383 -4.09 7.26 -34.72
N PRO A 384 -3.29 6.51 -35.51
CA PRO A 384 -2.50 5.41 -34.97
C PRO A 384 -1.38 5.96 -34.08
N ILE A 385 -1.27 5.45 -32.87
CA ILE A 385 -0.32 5.93 -31.87
C ILE A 385 0.59 4.76 -31.49
N ASN A 386 1.90 4.97 -31.59
CA ASN A 386 2.87 4.08 -30.97
C ASN A 386 3.43 4.75 -29.71
N THR A 387 3.00 4.29 -28.55
CA THR A 387 3.41 4.84 -27.27
C THR A 387 4.91 4.67 -26.96
N GLY A 388 5.61 3.81 -27.72
CA GLY A 388 7.06 3.66 -27.68
C GLY A 388 7.84 4.70 -28.50
N ASP A 389 7.17 5.47 -29.36
CA ASP A 389 7.80 6.46 -30.22
C ASP A 389 8.52 7.56 -29.39
N PRO A 390 9.46 8.30 -30.00
CA PRO A 390 10.05 9.47 -29.37
C PRO A 390 8.98 10.49 -28.95
N PRO A 391 9.21 11.23 -27.85
CA PRO A 391 8.32 12.31 -27.40
C PRO A 391 8.15 13.39 -28.49
N SER A 392 7.10 14.20 -28.35
CA SER A 392 6.82 15.32 -29.25
C SER A 392 7.85 16.46 -29.12
N ASP A 393 7.73 17.48 -29.95
CA ASP A 393 8.52 18.72 -29.88
C ASP A 393 7.89 19.78 -28.95
N ARG A 394 6.92 19.39 -28.13
CA ARG A 394 6.23 20.29 -27.18
C ARG A 394 7.24 20.95 -26.25
N ARG A 395 7.07 22.27 -26.02
CA ARG A 395 7.80 23.02 -25.00
C ARG A 395 6.97 23.12 -23.73
N TRP A 396 7.62 22.88 -22.60
CA TRP A 396 7.02 22.96 -21.27
C TRP A 396 7.27 24.34 -20.65
N PRO A 397 6.49 24.73 -19.61
CA PRO A 397 6.61 26.05 -18.98
C PRO A 397 7.99 26.38 -18.42
N ASP A 398 8.78 25.37 -18.08
CA ASP A 398 10.17 25.51 -17.60
C ASP A 398 11.20 25.68 -18.73
N GLY A 399 10.73 25.77 -19.98
CA GLY A 399 11.56 26.00 -21.18
C GLY A 399 12.11 24.72 -21.81
N ARG A 400 12.03 23.57 -21.15
CA ARG A 400 12.50 22.28 -21.70
C ARG A 400 11.54 21.74 -22.76
N THR A 401 12.06 20.92 -23.67
CA THR A 401 11.26 20.17 -24.63
C THR A 401 10.84 18.82 -24.08
N SER A 402 9.77 18.22 -24.63
CA SER A 402 9.39 16.85 -24.30
C SER A 402 10.52 15.84 -24.53
N LYS A 403 11.33 16.03 -25.59
CA LYS A 403 12.49 15.18 -25.90
C LYS A 403 13.60 15.23 -24.85
N GLU A 404 13.75 16.36 -24.16
CA GLU A 404 14.70 16.50 -23.03
C GLU A 404 14.15 15.85 -21.76
N MET A 405 12.83 15.91 -21.52
CA MET A 405 12.21 15.47 -20.29
C MET A 405 11.86 13.97 -20.28
N PHE A 406 11.37 13.43 -21.39
CA PHE A 406 10.75 12.10 -21.43
C PHE A 406 11.55 11.10 -22.27
N GLY A 407 11.50 9.82 -21.88
CA GLY A 407 12.14 8.73 -22.61
C GLY A 407 11.36 8.27 -23.84
N ASN A 408 10.03 8.42 -23.84
CA ASN A 408 9.13 8.03 -24.92
C ASN A 408 7.80 8.80 -24.85
N LEU A 409 6.96 8.62 -25.88
CA LEU A 409 5.64 9.27 -25.98
C LEU A 409 4.72 8.83 -24.81
N LYS A 410 4.78 7.58 -24.38
CA LYS A 410 4.00 7.12 -23.21
C LYS A 410 4.23 8.00 -22.00
N ALA A 411 5.48 8.27 -21.68
CA ALA A 411 5.83 9.09 -20.51
C ALA A 411 5.33 10.54 -20.64
N GLU A 412 5.40 11.11 -21.85
CA GLU A 412 4.85 12.44 -22.11
C GLU A 412 3.33 12.50 -21.91
N LEU A 413 2.58 11.52 -22.44
CA LEU A 413 1.11 11.49 -22.33
C LEU A 413 0.66 11.31 -20.88
N TRP A 414 1.31 10.43 -20.13
CA TRP A 414 1.07 10.29 -18.69
C TRP A 414 1.35 11.59 -17.93
N TRP A 415 2.39 12.30 -18.32
CA TRP A 415 2.73 13.57 -17.68
C TRP A 415 1.76 14.68 -18.01
N LEU A 416 1.20 14.72 -19.23
CA LEU A 416 0.14 15.65 -19.61
C LEU A 416 -1.13 15.44 -18.76
N CYS A 417 -1.55 14.19 -18.57
CA CYS A 417 -2.66 13.85 -17.68
C CYS A 417 -2.35 14.23 -16.23
N ARG A 418 -1.14 13.90 -15.75
CA ARG A 418 -0.66 14.28 -14.42
C ARG A 418 -0.79 15.77 -14.17
N GLU A 419 -0.33 16.62 -15.09
CA GLU A 419 -0.37 18.07 -14.94
C GLU A 419 -1.82 18.62 -14.98
N ALA A 420 -2.71 18.00 -15.77
CA ALA A 420 -4.12 18.36 -15.76
C ALA A 420 -4.80 18.03 -14.42
N LEU A 421 -4.54 16.84 -13.87
CA LEU A 421 -5.07 16.43 -12.57
C LEU A 421 -4.47 17.24 -11.41
N LYS A 422 -3.18 17.62 -11.50
CA LYS A 422 -2.55 18.53 -10.55
C LYS A 422 -3.25 19.88 -10.51
N ARG A 423 -3.48 20.48 -11.68
CA ARG A 423 -4.23 21.75 -11.78
C ARG A 423 -5.64 21.62 -11.20
N SER A 424 -6.32 20.50 -11.45
CA SER A 424 -7.64 20.25 -10.85
C SER A 424 -7.57 20.21 -9.32
N HIS A 425 -6.54 19.62 -8.76
CA HIS A 425 -6.35 19.57 -7.31
C HIS A 425 -6.03 20.96 -6.72
N GLU A 426 -5.08 21.67 -7.31
CA GLU A 426 -4.73 23.05 -6.90
C GLU A 426 -5.95 23.98 -7.00
N HIS A 427 -6.76 23.86 -8.05
CA HIS A 427 -7.99 24.64 -8.25
C HIS A 427 -9.03 24.33 -7.17
N LEU A 428 -9.24 23.06 -6.80
CA LEU A 428 -10.15 22.72 -5.70
C LEU A 428 -9.68 23.27 -4.36
N LEU A 429 -8.38 23.20 -4.07
CA LEU A 429 -7.82 23.82 -2.86
C LEU A 429 -8.07 25.35 -2.84
N PHE A 430 -7.94 26.01 -4.00
CA PHE A 430 -8.27 27.43 -4.15
C PHE A 430 -9.74 27.71 -3.82
N LEU A 431 -10.68 26.95 -4.39
CA LEU A 431 -12.12 27.08 -4.12
C LEU A 431 -12.46 26.85 -2.63
N GLN A 432 -11.67 26.07 -1.93
CA GLN A 432 -11.81 25.78 -0.51
C GLN A 432 -11.02 26.72 0.41
N HIS A 433 -10.35 27.74 -0.14
CA HIS A 433 -9.46 28.67 0.59
C HIS A 433 -8.36 27.95 1.40
N ARG A 434 -7.85 26.83 0.89
CA ARG A 434 -6.79 26.03 1.53
C ARG A 434 -5.41 26.39 1.00
N GLU A 435 -4.42 26.18 1.83
CA GLU A 435 -3.00 26.33 1.46
C GLU A 435 -2.64 25.46 0.25
N GLY A 436 -1.78 25.97 -0.63
CA GLY A 436 -1.43 25.31 -1.89
C GLY A 436 -2.46 25.48 -3.01
N GLY A 437 -3.60 26.16 -2.74
CA GLY A 437 -4.63 26.44 -3.73
C GLY A 437 -4.18 27.49 -4.74
N ARG A 438 -4.48 27.24 -6.03
CA ARG A 438 -4.24 28.16 -7.14
C ARG A 438 -5.40 28.12 -8.12
N GLU A 439 -5.88 29.30 -8.56
CA GLU A 439 -6.87 29.35 -9.63
C GLU A 439 -6.26 28.95 -10.97
N HIS A 440 -6.96 28.10 -11.70
CA HIS A 440 -6.60 27.67 -13.06
C HIS A 440 -7.78 27.90 -13.99
N ALA A 441 -7.52 28.09 -15.29
CA ALA A 441 -8.56 28.14 -16.29
C ALA A 441 -9.33 26.80 -16.32
N VAL A 442 -10.65 26.85 -16.37
CA VAL A 442 -11.50 25.65 -16.34
C VAL A 442 -11.19 24.67 -17.48
N THR A 443 -10.72 25.20 -18.61
CA THR A 443 -10.28 24.42 -19.78
C THR A 443 -9.02 23.60 -19.54
N ASP A 444 -8.21 23.96 -18.54
CA ASP A 444 -6.95 23.30 -18.20
C ASP A 444 -7.10 22.24 -17.14
N LEU A 445 -8.31 22.09 -16.59
CA LEU A 445 -8.66 21.10 -15.59
C LEU A 445 -8.95 19.74 -16.24
N LEU A 446 -9.08 18.71 -15.42
CA LEU A 446 -9.57 17.39 -15.81
C LEU A 446 -10.50 16.85 -14.73
N ALA A 447 -11.76 16.61 -15.08
CA ALA A 447 -12.73 15.93 -14.23
C ALA A 447 -12.89 14.48 -14.67
N LEU A 448 -12.94 13.58 -13.70
CA LEU A 448 -13.09 12.15 -13.89
C LEU A 448 -14.51 11.69 -13.55
N PRO A 449 -15.02 10.64 -14.22
CA PRO A 449 -16.33 10.08 -13.96
C PRO A 449 -16.38 9.29 -12.65
N THR A 450 -17.61 9.06 -12.16
CA THR A 450 -17.92 8.25 -10.99
C THR A 450 -19.17 7.41 -11.20
N GLY A 451 -19.42 6.44 -10.33
CA GLY A 451 -20.71 5.76 -10.21
C GLY A 451 -20.85 4.45 -10.97
N ASP A 452 -19.75 3.89 -11.51
CA ASP A 452 -19.71 2.58 -12.13
C ASP A 452 -18.31 1.93 -11.99
N ALA A 453 -18.23 0.63 -12.27
CA ALA A 453 -17.01 -0.16 -12.09
C ALA A 453 -15.86 0.25 -13.02
N ASP A 454 -16.13 0.67 -14.25
CA ASP A 454 -15.11 1.12 -15.21
C ASP A 454 -14.53 2.48 -14.81
N SER A 455 -15.36 3.38 -14.24
CA SER A 455 -14.92 4.66 -13.66
C SER A 455 -14.03 4.44 -12.43
N ASP A 456 -14.37 3.48 -11.57
CA ASP A 456 -13.55 3.11 -10.42
C ASP A 456 -12.24 2.44 -10.83
N ALA A 457 -12.27 1.60 -11.87
CA ALA A 457 -11.08 0.99 -12.45
C ALA A 457 -10.14 2.06 -13.04
N LEU A 458 -10.67 3.05 -13.76
CA LEU A 458 -9.88 4.19 -14.27
C LEU A 458 -9.19 4.94 -13.14
N ALA A 459 -9.93 5.32 -12.11
CA ALA A 459 -9.39 6.07 -10.96
C ALA A 459 -8.27 5.28 -10.24
N LEU A 460 -8.51 3.99 -10.00
CA LEU A 460 -7.52 3.10 -9.40
C LEU A 460 -6.26 3.00 -10.27
N GLN A 461 -6.38 2.71 -11.56
CA GLN A 461 -5.26 2.54 -12.46
C GLN A 461 -4.40 3.80 -12.60
N LEU A 462 -5.00 5.00 -12.60
CA LEU A 462 -4.28 6.27 -12.62
C LEU A 462 -3.36 6.44 -11.41
N SER A 463 -3.78 5.96 -10.24
CA SER A 463 -3.05 6.12 -8.98
C SER A 463 -2.04 5.00 -8.66
N LEU A 464 -1.94 3.96 -9.52
CA LEU A 464 -1.06 2.80 -9.29
C LEU A 464 0.26 2.86 -10.05
N VAL A 465 0.28 3.54 -11.19
CA VAL A 465 1.42 3.56 -12.11
C VAL A 465 2.52 4.46 -11.58
N THR A 466 3.74 3.94 -11.56
CA THR A 466 4.92 4.68 -11.11
C THR A 466 5.75 5.19 -12.29
N TRP A 467 6.64 6.13 -11.98
CA TRP A 467 7.62 6.67 -12.92
C TRP A 467 9.01 6.63 -12.30
N GLU A 468 10.02 6.61 -13.14
CA GLU A 468 11.42 6.68 -12.76
C GLU A 468 12.24 7.50 -13.77
N ARG A 469 13.49 7.79 -13.45
CA ARG A 469 14.42 8.36 -14.42
C ARG A 469 15.30 7.25 -14.98
N ASN A 470 15.38 7.18 -16.30
CA ASN A 470 16.31 6.27 -16.96
C ASN A 470 17.78 6.77 -16.81
N GLU A 471 18.73 5.99 -17.33
CA GLU A 471 20.19 6.29 -17.30
C GLU A 471 20.55 7.68 -17.88
N ARG A 472 19.70 8.22 -18.76
CA ARG A 472 19.86 9.56 -19.36
C ARG A 472 19.13 10.65 -18.58
N GLY A 473 18.62 10.36 -17.38
CA GLY A 473 17.87 11.29 -16.54
C GLY A 473 16.47 11.63 -17.03
N ARG A 474 15.97 10.97 -18.09
CA ARG A 474 14.65 11.20 -18.66
C ARG A 474 13.57 10.40 -17.94
N ILE A 475 12.40 10.97 -17.79
CA ILE A 475 11.22 10.35 -17.18
C ILE A 475 10.74 9.20 -18.06
N VAL A 476 10.52 8.04 -17.46
CA VAL A 476 9.89 6.87 -18.06
C VAL A 476 8.80 6.35 -17.15
N ILE A 477 7.73 5.83 -17.74
CA ILE A 477 6.64 5.17 -17.01
C ILE A 477 6.97 3.69 -16.85
N GLU A 478 6.62 3.15 -15.69
CA GLU A 478 6.74 1.76 -15.34
C GLU A 478 6.25 0.81 -16.47
N LYS A 479 7.02 -0.25 -16.71
CA LYS A 479 6.68 -1.24 -17.73
C LYS A 479 5.53 -2.14 -17.26
N LYS A 480 4.68 -2.63 -18.21
CA LYS A 480 3.60 -3.60 -17.90
C LYS A 480 4.13 -4.87 -17.21
N GLN A 481 5.37 -5.26 -17.44
CA GLN A 481 6.01 -6.38 -16.76
C GLN A 481 6.24 -6.09 -15.25
N SER A 482 6.71 -4.90 -14.91
CA SER A 482 6.92 -4.48 -13.50
C SER A 482 5.60 -4.38 -12.76
N LEU A 483 4.54 -3.85 -13.39
CA LEU A 483 3.17 -3.85 -12.84
C LEU A 483 2.71 -5.27 -12.50
N ARG A 484 2.90 -6.23 -13.41
CA ARG A 484 2.55 -7.64 -13.18
C ARG A 484 3.33 -8.27 -12.03
N GLN A 485 4.61 -7.94 -11.89
CA GLN A 485 5.44 -8.39 -10.76
C GLN A 485 4.94 -7.85 -9.42
N ARG A 486 4.31 -6.66 -9.42
CA ARG A 486 3.63 -6.06 -8.26
C ARG A 486 2.19 -6.58 -8.06
N GLY A 487 1.73 -7.57 -8.83
CA GLY A 487 0.36 -8.09 -8.78
C GLY A 487 -0.69 -7.14 -9.36
N ILE A 488 -0.28 -6.13 -10.14
CA ILE A 488 -1.16 -5.13 -10.73
C ILE A 488 -1.50 -5.53 -12.18
N ALA A 489 -2.79 -5.53 -12.50
CA ALA A 489 -3.25 -5.76 -13.87
C ALA A 489 -2.82 -4.61 -14.81
N SER A 490 -2.88 -4.86 -16.12
CA SER A 490 -2.62 -3.81 -17.13
C SER A 490 -3.54 -2.61 -16.91
N PRO A 491 -3.04 -1.37 -16.99
CA PRO A 491 -3.81 -0.16 -16.75
C PRO A 491 -4.60 0.29 -18.00
N ASP A 492 -5.40 -0.60 -18.57
CA ASP A 492 -6.04 -0.44 -19.89
C ASP A 492 -6.97 0.79 -19.94
N HIS A 493 -7.70 1.10 -18.83
CA HIS A 493 -8.54 2.31 -18.75
C HIS A 493 -7.70 3.58 -18.73
N ALA A 494 -6.60 3.57 -17.97
CA ALA A 494 -5.68 4.71 -17.91
C ALA A 494 -4.91 4.87 -19.22
N ASP A 495 -4.43 3.78 -19.83
CA ASP A 495 -3.75 3.82 -21.13
C ASP A 495 -4.72 4.38 -22.20
N ALA A 496 -6.02 3.99 -22.22
CA ALA A 496 -7.02 4.55 -23.12
C ALA A 496 -7.23 6.08 -22.90
N LEU A 497 -7.28 6.53 -21.65
CA LEU A 497 -7.36 7.97 -21.36
C LEU A 497 -6.13 8.72 -21.87
N MET A 498 -4.92 8.17 -21.71
CA MET A 498 -3.68 8.80 -22.16
C MET A 498 -3.70 9.07 -23.67
N LEU A 499 -4.28 8.19 -24.47
CA LEU A 499 -4.37 8.34 -25.91
C LEU A 499 -5.22 9.56 -26.33
N THR A 500 -6.08 10.09 -25.45
CA THR A 500 -6.84 11.31 -25.70
C THR A 500 -6.00 12.60 -25.62
N PHE A 501 -4.76 12.52 -25.10
CA PHE A 501 -3.87 13.67 -24.98
C PHE A 501 -2.91 13.84 -26.16
N VAL A 502 -2.94 12.93 -27.15
CA VAL A 502 -2.10 13.05 -28.34
C VAL A 502 -2.53 14.24 -29.16
N GLU A 503 -1.61 15.18 -29.37
CA GLU A 503 -1.81 16.28 -30.31
C GLU A 503 -1.49 15.81 -31.77
N PRO A 504 -2.23 16.31 -32.79
CA PRO A 504 -1.87 16.02 -34.16
C PRO A 504 -0.45 16.55 -34.43
N ARG A 505 0.38 15.78 -35.09
CA ARG A 505 1.60 16.35 -35.69
C ARG A 505 1.14 17.44 -36.66
N ARG A 506 1.54 18.67 -36.44
CA ARG A 506 1.30 19.75 -37.41
C ARG A 506 1.92 19.31 -38.73
N SER A 507 1.11 19.11 -39.74
CA SER A 507 1.59 18.92 -41.10
C SER A 507 2.26 20.22 -41.51
N LEU A 508 3.36 20.14 -42.26
CA LEU A 508 3.94 21.32 -42.94
C LEU A 508 2.94 22.06 -43.83
N MET A 509 1.83 21.39 -44.23
CA MET A 509 0.74 21.97 -44.98
C MET A 509 -0.21 22.87 -44.16
N ASP A 510 -0.25 22.74 -42.83
CA ASP A 510 -1.06 23.59 -41.93
C ASP A 510 -0.34 24.94 -41.61
N ALA A 511 0.86 25.12 -42.11
CA ALA A 511 1.70 26.31 -41.91
C ALA A 511 1.82 27.20 -43.17
N LEU A 512 1.17 26.82 -44.26
CA LEU A 512 1.04 27.59 -45.51
C LEU A 512 -0.40 28.13 -45.66
#